data_c87e5d2551a449d3ebe4205d91564304
#
_entry.id   c87e5d2551a449d3ebe4205d91564304
#
_cell.length_a   1.000
_cell.length_b   1.000
_cell.length_c   1.000
_cell.angle_alpha   90.00
_cell.angle_beta   90.00
_cell.angle_gamma   90.00
#
_symmetry.space_group_name_H-M   'P 1'
#
loop_
_entity.id
_entity.type
_entity.pdbx_description
1 polymer ?
#
loop_
_entity_poly.entity_id
_entity_poly.type
_entity_poly.pdbx_seq_one_letter_code
_entity_poly.pdbx_strand_id
1 'polypeptide(L)'
;MDFERIKEASRALGLYSDKQRNLALEHLADAILTAEASLIKANRKDLAQMDAKNPLYDRLLLTPERLAGIASDMRHVASLPSPLGIVSKERTLENGLHLRRVSVPFGVIGVIYEARPNVSFDVFSLCFKSGNACILKGSKNAQHSNEAIVDLIHQTLQADGLPTEMVALMPPTHEATAELLNAVGYVDLCIPRGGRKLIDFVRDNARVPVIETGAGVVHAYFDKDGDLEKGRRIIRNAKMRRVSVCNALDCLLVHRDRTSDIPALLAPLEGKVEIVTDETTMGTEWMDYKLSLKVVDSLDEALAHIARYGSGHSECIITENEQTAACFQQMVDAACVYVNAPTSFTDGAQFGLGAEIGISTQKLGPRGPMALEEMTTYKWLINGNGQVRE
;
A
#
# COMPACT_ATOMS: atom_id res chain seq x y z
N MET A 1 -20.19 17.40 -0.03
CA MET A 1 -20.29 16.16 -0.86
C MET A 1 -21.55 15.39 -0.49
N ASP A 2 -22.18 14.67 -1.44
CA ASP A 2 -23.36 13.83 -1.13
C ASP A 2 -22.92 12.41 -0.73
N PHE A 3 -22.55 12.26 0.54
CA PHE A 3 -22.07 10.97 1.09
C PHE A 3 -23.18 9.91 1.12
N GLU A 4 -24.44 10.31 1.21
CA GLU A 4 -25.57 9.37 1.27
C GLU A 4 -25.71 8.62 -0.05
N ARG A 5 -25.69 9.33 -1.18
CA ARG A 5 -25.70 8.72 -2.52
C ARG A 5 -24.51 7.80 -2.77
N ILE A 6 -23.30 8.18 -2.31
CA ILE A 6 -22.13 7.32 -2.42
C ILE A 6 -22.34 6.04 -1.60
N LYS A 7 -22.88 6.15 -0.39
CA LYS A 7 -23.17 4.99 0.47
C LYS A 7 -24.22 4.07 -0.15
N GLU A 8 -25.24 4.61 -0.79
CA GLU A 8 -26.24 3.83 -1.53
C GLU A 8 -25.59 3.13 -2.74
N ALA A 9 -24.78 3.83 -3.52
CA ALA A 9 -24.07 3.25 -4.66
C ALA A 9 -23.12 2.12 -4.22
N SER A 10 -22.47 2.23 -3.05
CA SER A 10 -21.61 1.16 -2.51
C SER A 10 -22.39 -0.12 -2.20
N ARG A 11 -23.64 0.01 -1.71
CA ARG A 11 -24.51 -1.16 -1.48
C ARG A 11 -24.91 -1.83 -2.79
N ALA A 12 -25.24 -1.03 -3.80
CA ALA A 12 -25.56 -1.53 -5.14
C ALA A 12 -24.36 -2.26 -5.77
N LEU A 13 -23.13 -1.71 -5.61
CA LEU A 13 -21.90 -2.31 -6.14
C LEU A 13 -21.66 -3.73 -5.61
N GLY A 14 -22.01 -4.00 -4.36
CA GLY A 14 -21.93 -5.34 -3.77
C GLY A 14 -22.83 -6.39 -4.43
N LEU A 15 -23.84 -5.98 -5.23
CA LEU A 15 -24.74 -6.88 -5.96
C LEU A 15 -24.25 -7.21 -7.38
N TYR A 16 -23.31 -6.45 -7.93
CA TYR A 16 -22.76 -6.75 -9.26
C TYR A 16 -21.87 -7.98 -9.21
N SER A 17 -21.99 -8.84 -10.21
CA SER A 17 -21.14 -10.02 -10.39
C SER A 17 -19.69 -9.61 -10.66
N ASP A 18 -18.75 -10.51 -10.39
CA ASP A 18 -17.34 -10.30 -10.72
C ASP A 18 -17.15 -10.05 -12.22
N LYS A 19 -17.90 -10.76 -13.07
CA LYS A 19 -17.88 -10.56 -14.53
C LYS A 19 -18.26 -9.13 -14.93
N GLN A 20 -19.27 -8.55 -14.29
CA GLN A 20 -19.69 -7.16 -14.60
C GLN A 20 -18.63 -6.15 -14.17
N ARG A 21 -18.03 -6.35 -12.98
CA ARG A 21 -16.94 -5.49 -12.52
C ARG A 21 -15.71 -5.59 -13.42
N ASN A 22 -15.35 -6.81 -13.83
CA ASN A 22 -14.21 -7.03 -14.74
C ASN A 22 -14.42 -6.33 -16.09
N LEU A 23 -15.60 -6.47 -16.67
CA LEU A 23 -15.94 -5.85 -17.96
C LEU A 23 -15.84 -4.32 -17.88
N ALA A 24 -16.35 -3.70 -16.82
CA ALA A 24 -16.26 -2.25 -16.64
C ALA A 24 -14.80 -1.78 -16.49
N LEU A 25 -13.95 -2.55 -15.81
CA LEU A 25 -12.51 -2.24 -15.70
C LEU A 25 -11.79 -2.40 -17.05
N GLU A 26 -12.15 -3.40 -17.86
CA GLU A 26 -11.60 -3.57 -19.21
C GLU A 26 -12.02 -2.41 -20.12
N HIS A 27 -13.29 -2.01 -20.09
CA HIS A 27 -13.77 -0.84 -20.84
C HIS A 27 -13.06 0.45 -20.41
N LEU A 28 -12.81 0.63 -19.10
CA LEU A 28 -12.05 1.77 -18.62
C LEU A 28 -10.59 1.72 -19.08
N ALA A 29 -9.96 0.55 -19.11
CA ALA A 29 -8.60 0.40 -19.65
C ALA A 29 -8.53 0.79 -21.13
N ASP A 30 -9.53 0.43 -21.94
CA ASP A 30 -9.65 0.87 -23.34
C ASP A 30 -9.90 2.38 -23.46
N ALA A 31 -10.76 2.92 -22.57
CA ALA A 31 -11.05 4.34 -22.51
C ALA A 31 -9.80 5.17 -22.16
N ILE A 32 -8.92 4.70 -21.28
CA ILE A 32 -7.64 5.37 -20.93
C ILE A 32 -6.78 5.54 -22.18
N LEU A 33 -6.64 4.50 -23.01
CA LEU A 33 -5.85 4.55 -24.24
C LEU A 33 -6.47 5.48 -25.27
N THR A 34 -7.80 5.48 -25.38
CA THR A 34 -8.54 6.35 -26.30
C THR A 34 -8.47 7.82 -25.88
N ALA A 35 -8.51 8.09 -24.57
CA ALA A 35 -8.48 9.43 -23.99
C ALA A 35 -7.06 9.98 -23.73
N GLU A 36 -6.00 9.29 -24.16
CA GLU A 36 -4.58 9.63 -23.90
C GLU A 36 -4.29 11.11 -24.08
N ALA A 37 -4.64 11.67 -25.25
CA ALA A 37 -4.36 13.05 -25.59
C ALA A 37 -5.04 14.05 -24.63
N SER A 38 -6.25 13.75 -24.16
CA SER A 38 -7.01 14.60 -23.24
C SER A 38 -6.46 14.53 -21.81
N LEU A 39 -6.06 13.34 -21.36
CA LEU A 39 -5.42 13.13 -20.06
C LEU A 39 -4.06 13.84 -19.99
N ILE A 40 -3.23 13.69 -21.03
CA ILE A 40 -1.94 14.40 -21.11
C ILE A 40 -2.14 15.92 -21.17
N LYS A 41 -3.18 16.40 -21.88
CA LYS A 41 -3.50 17.84 -21.91
C LYS A 41 -3.88 18.37 -20.51
N ALA A 42 -4.66 17.62 -19.74
CA ALA A 42 -5.00 17.98 -18.37
C ALA A 42 -3.74 17.95 -17.47
N ASN A 43 -2.92 16.92 -17.59
CA ASN A 43 -1.68 16.79 -16.83
C ASN A 43 -0.67 17.92 -17.10
N ARG A 44 -0.57 18.39 -18.34
CA ARG A 44 0.28 19.54 -18.67
C ARG A 44 -0.12 20.81 -17.94
N LYS A 45 -1.41 21.01 -17.60
CA LYS A 45 -1.84 22.17 -16.80
C LYS A 45 -1.31 22.10 -15.36
N ASP A 46 -1.27 20.89 -14.78
CA ASP A 46 -0.69 20.69 -13.45
C ASP A 46 0.82 20.85 -13.48
N LEU A 47 1.50 20.27 -14.48
CA LEU A 47 2.95 20.38 -14.65
C LEU A 47 3.41 21.82 -14.85
N ALA A 48 2.62 22.64 -15.54
CA ALA A 48 2.93 24.07 -15.76
C ALA A 48 2.95 24.89 -14.45
N GLN A 49 2.36 24.39 -13.37
CA GLN A 49 2.33 25.03 -12.06
C GLN A 49 3.47 24.55 -11.14
N MET A 50 4.32 23.63 -11.58
CA MET A 50 5.40 23.03 -10.80
C MET A 50 6.76 23.27 -11.46
N ASP A 51 7.76 23.62 -10.66
CA ASP A 51 9.14 23.70 -11.14
C ASP A 51 9.60 22.31 -11.60
N ALA A 52 10.14 22.21 -12.81
CA ALA A 52 10.65 20.96 -13.38
C ALA A 52 11.82 20.35 -12.57
N LYS A 53 12.49 21.15 -11.73
CA LYS A 53 13.53 20.68 -10.80
C LYS A 53 12.95 20.11 -9.50
N ASN A 54 11.65 20.25 -9.26
CA ASN A 54 11.01 19.71 -8.06
C ASN A 54 11.05 18.17 -8.12
N PRO A 55 11.52 17.47 -7.07
CA PRO A 55 11.53 16.01 -7.02
C PRO A 55 10.15 15.34 -7.22
N LEU A 56 9.06 16.07 -6.98
CA LEU A 56 7.69 15.60 -7.20
C LEU A 56 7.24 15.71 -8.67
N TYR A 57 7.98 16.40 -9.54
CA TYR A 57 7.62 16.60 -10.94
C TYR A 57 7.48 15.26 -11.68
N ASP A 58 8.44 14.36 -11.52
CA ASP A 58 8.38 13.03 -12.13
C ASP A 58 7.19 12.19 -11.63
N ARG A 59 6.83 12.35 -10.35
CA ARG A 59 5.66 11.66 -9.77
C ARG A 59 4.34 12.16 -10.35
N LEU A 60 4.28 13.42 -10.77
CA LEU A 60 3.09 14.04 -11.34
C LEU A 60 2.92 13.73 -12.84
N LEU A 61 4.03 13.42 -13.53
CA LEU A 61 4.07 13.28 -14.97
C LEU A 61 3.26 12.08 -15.48
N LEU A 62 2.34 12.30 -16.42
CA LEU A 62 1.70 11.30 -17.25
C LEU A 62 2.30 11.34 -18.68
N THR A 63 2.71 10.17 -19.17
CA THR A 63 3.18 9.96 -20.54
C THR A 63 2.34 8.88 -21.22
N PRO A 64 2.38 8.76 -22.55
CA PRO A 64 1.71 7.65 -23.27
C PRO A 64 2.09 6.28 -22.68
N GLU A 65 3.37 6.07 -22.40
CA GLU A 65 3.87 4.81 -21.85
C GLU A 65 3.33 4.55 -20.44
N ARG A 66 3.24 5.59 -19.61
CA ARG A 66 2.65 5.47 -18.26
C ARG A 66 1.16 5.18 -18.31
N LEU A 67 0.42 5.82 -19.22
CA LEU A 67 -1.02 5.54 -19.43
C LEU A 67 -1.24 4.13 -19.95
N ALA A 68 -0.40 3.66 -20.89
CA ALA A 68 -0.44 2.27 -21.35
C ALA A 68 -0.14 1.27 -20.21
N GLY A 69 0.80 1.59 -19.33
CA GLY A 69 1.09 0.83 -18.12
C GLY A 69 -0.13 0.76 -17.19
N ILE A 70 -0.76 1.90 -16.89
CA ILE A 70 -1.97 1.99 -16.05
C ILE A 70 -3.11 1.14 -16.65
N ALA A 71 -3.34 1.21 -17.97
CA ALA A 71 -4.34 0.40 -18.63
C ALA A 71 -4.03 -1.11 -18.53
N SER A 72 -2.75 -1.48 -18.64
CA SER A 72 -2.30 -2.87 -18.45
C SER A 72 -2.51 -3.35 -17.01
N ASP A 73 -2.16 -2.54 -16.03
CA ASP A 73 -2.35 -2.85 -14.60
C ASP A 73 -3.83 -2.99 -14.27
N MET A 74 -4.69 -2.15 -14.84
CA MET A 74 -6.15 -2.24 -14.66
C MET A 74 -6.73 -3.54 -15.23
N ARG A 75 -6.29 -3.96 -16.42
CA ARG A 75 -6.67 -5.27 -17.00
C ARG A 75 -6.16 -6.42 -16.13
N HIS A 76 -4.96 -6.27 -15.58
CA HIS A 76 -4.43 -7.25 -14.64
C HIS A 76 -5.33 -7.37 -13.39
N VAL A 77 -5.71 -6.25 -12.77
CA VAL A 77 -6.67 -6.24 -11.63
C VAL A 77 -8.00 -6.88 -12.03
N ALA A 78 -8.54 -6.59 -13.22
CA ALA A 78 -9.75 -7.23 -13.72
C ALA A 78 -9.62 -8.76 -13.81
N SER A 79 -8.44 -9.26 -14.17
CA SER A 79 -8.17 -10.71 -14.32
C SER A 79 -7.98 -11.45 -12.98
N LEU A 80 -7.71 -10.74 -11.89
CA LEU A 80 -7.51 -11.36 -10.57
C LEU A 80 -8.82 -12.01 -10.05
N PRO A 81 -8.72 -13.05 -9.24
CA PRO A 81 -9.89 -13.65 -8.58
C PRO A 81 -10.64 -12.61 -7.74
N SER A 82 -11.97 -12.73 -7.70
CA SER A 82 -12.79 -11.88 -6.83
C SER A 82 -12.46 -12.14 -5.35
N PRO A 83 -12.21 -11.12 -4.54
CA PRO A 83 -12.00 -11.29 -3.11
C PRO A 83 -13.31 -11.48 -2.34
N LEU A 84 -14.47 -11.41 -3.01
CA LEU A 84 -15.80 -11.42 -2.38
C LEU A 84 -16.40 -12.82 -2.36
N GLY A 85 -17.12 -13.13 -1.29
CA GLY A 85 -17.84 -14.40 -1.13
C GLY A 85 -16.94 -15.57 -0.72
N ILE A 86 -15.66 -15.33 -0.43
CA ILE A 86 -14.74 -16.38 0.03
C ILE A 86 -15.16 -16.85 1.41
N VAL A 87 -15.39 -18.17 1.54
CA VAL A 87 -15.74 -18.79 2.83
C VAL A 87 -14.45 -19.10 3.59
N SER A 88 -14.16 -18.34 4.61
CA SER A 88 -12.94 -18.51 5.43
C SER A 88 -13.14 -19.43 6.64
N LYS A 89 -14.40 -19.61 7.11
CA LYS A 89 -14.78 -20.55 8.16
C LYS A 89 -16.19 -21.06 7.89
N GLU A 90 -16.40 -22.37 8.10
CA GLU A 90 -17.69 -23.01 7.95
C GLU A 90 -17.85 -24.09 9.02
N ARG A 91 -19.03 -24.17 9.65
CA ARG A 91 -19.36 -25.21 10.62
C ARG A 91 -20.86 -25.32 10.84
N THR A 92 -21.32 -26.52 11.16
CA THR A 92 -22.68 -26.76 11.69
C THR A 92 -22.57 -26.99 13.19
N LEU A 93 -23.39 -26.29 13.96
CA LEU A 93 -23.47 -26.46 15.43
C LEU A 93 -24.33 -27.68 15.78
N GLU A 94 -24.20 -28.18 17.02
CA GLU A 94 -24.99 -29.29 17.55
C GLU A 94 -26.51 -29.05 17.46
N ASN A 95 -26.93 -27.81 17.60
CA ASN A 95 -28.35 -27.41 17.46
C ASN A 95 -28.81 -27.28 16.01
N GLY A 96 -27.96 -27.60 15.02
CA GLY A 96 -28.28 -27.56 13.61
C GLY A 96 -28.11 -26.22 12.91
N LEU A 97 -27.66 -25.16 13.61
CA LEU A 97 -27.32 -23.90 12.95
C LEU A 97 -26.09 -24.06 12.06
N HIS A 98 -26.21 -23.66 10.79
CA HIS A 98 -25.12 -23.68 9.82
C HIS A 98 -24.51 -22.27 9.68
N LEU A 99 -23.22 -22.14 10.05
CA LEU A 99 -22.49 -20.89 10.11
C LEU A 99 -21.42 -20.83 9.02
N ARG A 100 -21.40 -19.75 8.25
CA ARG A 100 -20.31 -19.45 7.29
C ARG A 100 -19.79 -18.04 7.52
N ARG A 101 -18.48 -17.88 7.59
CA ARG A 101 -17.82 -16.58 7.60
C ARG A 101 -17.36 -16.26 6.18
N VAL A 102 -17.95 -15.25 5.56
CA VAL A 102 -17.72 -14.87 4.16
C VAL A 102 -17.13 -13.48 4.04
N SER A 103 -16.23 -13.28 3.08
CA SER A 103 -15.67 -11.97 2.76
C SER A 103 -16.71 -11.08 2.07
N VAL A 104 -16.72 -9.81 2.45
CA VAL A 104 -17.63 -8.77 1.94
C VAL A 104 -16.87 -7.45 1.80
N PRO A 105 -17.33 -6.49 0.95
CA PRO A 105 -16.72 -5.17 0.89
C PRO A 105 -16.77 -4.44 2.24
N PHE A 106 -15.84 -3.52 2.48
CA PHE A 106 -16.01 -2.53 3.57
C PHE A 106 -17.22 -1.63 3.32
N GLY A 107 -17.39 -1.16 2.07
CA GLY A 107 -18.46 -0.25 1.65
C GLY A 107 -17.89 0.97 0.95
N VAL A 108 -17.68 2.08 1.66
CA VAL A 108 -17.11 3.32 1.13
C VAL A 108 -15.70 3.51 1.68
N ILE A 109 -14.71 3.61 0.79
CA ILE A 109 -13.31 3.83 1.15
C ILE A 109 -12.90 5.22 0.70
N GLY A 110 -12.49 6.07 1.66
CA GLY A 110 -11.86 7.35 1.39
C GLY A 110 -10.35 7.18 1.21
N VAL A 111 -9.77 7.73 0.15
CA VAL A 111 -8.32 7.71 -0.05
C VAL A 111 -7.79 9.11 -0.21
N ILE A 112 -6.88 9.51 0.70
CA ILE A 112 -6.21 10.82 0.68
C ILE A 112 -4.80 10.62 0.18
N TYR A 113 -4.44 11.27 -0.94
CA TYR A 113 -3.13 11.04 -1.57
C TYR A 113 -2.47 12.33 -2.09
N GLU A 114 -1.15 12.27 -2.11
CA GLU A 114 -0.30 13.34 -2.65
C GLU A 114 -0.15 13.25 -4.18
N ALA A 115 0.62 14.14 -4.77
CA ALA A 115 0.80 14.37 -6.21
C ALA A 115 1.21 13.11 -7.02
N ARG A 116 0.24 12.24 -7.29
CA ARG A 116 0.39 11.04 -8.13
C ARG A 116 -0.94 10.76 -8.84
N PRO A 117 -1.18 11.32 -10.05
CA PRO A 117 -2.46 11.16 -10.73
C PRO A 117 -2.83 9.69 -11.03
N ASN A 118 -1.83 8.82 -11.29
CA ASN A 118 -2.07 7.38 -11.48
C ASN A 118 -2.81 6.73 -10.31
N VAL A 119 -2.62 7.22 -9.07
CA VAL A 119 -3.27 6.69 -7.87
C VAL A 119 -4.79 6.73 -7.98
N SER A 120 -5.35 7.70 -8.70
CA SER A 120 -6.81 7.78 -8.94
C SER A 120 -7.33 6.54 -9.66
N PHE A 121 -6.63 6.07 -10.69
CA PHE A 121 -6.97 4.84 -11.42
C PHE A 121 -6.70 3.59 -10.58
N ASP A 122 -5.55 3.53 -9.91
CA ASP A 122 -5.15 2.38 -9.11
C ASP A 122 -6.14 2.15 -7.96
N VAL A 123 -6.50 3.21 -7.23
CA VAL A 123 -7.48 3.15 -6.14
C VAL A 123 -8.85 2.76 -6.66
N PHE A 124 -9.32 3.39 -7.75
CA PHE A 124 -10.60 3.05 -8.33
C PHE A 124 -10.66 1.57 -8.70
N SER A 125 -9.67 1.06 -9.43
CA SER A 125 -9.66 -0.33 -9.90
C SER A 125 -9.72 -1.33 -8.76
N LEU A 126 -8.93 -1.12 -7.68
CA LEU A 126 -8.90 -1.99 -6.52
C LEU A 126 -10.19 -1.91 -5.70
N CYS A 127 -10.69 -0.70 -5.44
CA CYS A 127 -11.95 -0.50 -4.72
C CYS A 127 -13.11 -1.13 -5.49
N PHE A 128 -13.24 -0.83 -6.78
CA PHE A 128 -14.32 -1.30 -7.62
C PHE A 128 -14.30 -2.83 -7.77
N LYS A 129 -13.13 -3.44 -8.04
CA LYS A 129 -12.96 -4.90 -8.10
C LYS A 129 -13.35 -5.58 -6.80
N SER A 130 -13.00 -5.00 -5.65
CA SER A 130 -13.33 -5.51 -4.32
C SER A 130 -14.73 -5.11 -3.82
N GLY A 131 -15.56 -4.48 -4.68
CA GLY A 131 -16.96 -4.15 -4.39
C GLY A 131 -17.14 -2.91 -3.52
N ASN A 132 -16.13 -2.05 -3.40
CA ASN A 132 -16.17 -0.81 -2.62
C ASN A 132 -16.37 0.41 -3.51
N ALA A 133 -17.23 1.33 -3.13
CA ALA A 133 -17.19 2.68 -3.66
C ALA A 133 -15.99 3.44 -3.07
N CYS A 134 -15.45 4.41 -3.82
CA CYS A 134 -14.31 5.17 -3.34
C CYS A 134 -14.53 6.69 -3.40
N ILE A 135 -13.98 7.38 -2.42
CA ILE A 135 -13.88 8.84 -2.37
C ILE A 135 -12.41 9.21 -2.50
N LEU A 136 -12.07 9.87 -3.58
CA LEU A 136 -10.72 10.30 -3.92
C LEU A 136 -10.49 11.72 -3.43
N LYS A 137 -9.44 11.94 -2.65
CA LYS A 137 -9.01 13.26 -2.19
C LYS A 137 -7.54 13.46 -2.53
N GLY A 138 -7.29 13.96 -3.75
CA GLY A 138 -5.95 14.28 -4.24
C GLY A 138 -5.43 15.61 -3.75
N SER A 139 -4.17 15.91 -4.06
CA SER A 139 -3.54 17.20 -3.80
C SER A 139 -3.87 18.24 -4.89
N LYS A 140 -3.73 19.52 -4.54
CA LYS A 140 -3.88 20.64 -5.48
C LYS A 140 -2.92 20.54 -6.68
N ASN A 141 -1.76 19.95 -6.49
CA ASN A 141 -0.75 19.82 -7.55
C ASN A 141 -1.17 18.90 -8.70
N ALA A 142 -2.16 18.04 -8.50
CA ALA A 142 -2.67 17.09 -9.49
C ALA A 142 -4.16 17.33 -9.80
N GLN A 143 -4.68 18.50 -9.53
CA GLN A 143 -6.13 18.79 -9.61
C GLN A 143 -6.69 18.51 -10.98
N HIS A 144 -6.13 19.08 -12.04
CA HIS A 144 -6.64 18.93 -13.40
C HIS A 144 -6.53 17.50 -13.92
N SER A 145 -5.46 16.81 -13.55
CA SER A 145 -5.29 15.38 -13.88
C SER A 145 -6.34 14.54 -13.18
N ASN A 146 -6.56 14.75 -11.88
CA ASN A 146 -7.53 13.98 -11.11
C ASN A 146 -8.97 14.22 -11.60
N GLU A 147 -9.33 15.48 -11.93
CA GLU A 147 -10.62 15.83 -12.52
C GLU A 147 -10.83 15.08 -13.85
N ALA A 148 -9.86 15.15 -14.76
CA ALA A 148 -9.95 14.48 -16.07
C ALA A 148 -10.04 12.94 -15.94
N ILE A 149 -9.34 12.36 -14.96
CA ILE A 149 -9.39 10.91 -14.68
C ILE A 149 -10.77 10.50 -14.16
N VAL A 150 -11.31 11.22 -13.17
CA VAL A 150 -12.62 10.89 -12.59
C VAL A 150 -13.74 11.12 -13.59
N ASP A 151 -13.66 12.17 -14.43
CA ASP A 151 -14.59 12.39 -15.51
C ASP A 151 -14.59 11.22 -16.51
N LEU A 152 -13.42 10.68 -16.86
CA LEU A 152 -13.30 9.50 -17.72
C LEU A 152 -13.92 8.25 -17.08
N ILE A 153 -13.69 8.05 -15.79
CA ILE A 153 -14.29 6.94 -15.02
C ILE A 153 -15.83 7.08 -15.03
N HIS A 154 -16.35 8.27 -14.76
CA HIS A 154 -17.79 8.53 -14.80
C HIS A 154 -18.40 8.26 -16.18
N GLN A 155 -17.76 8.72 -17.25
CA GLN A 155 -18.22 8.46 -18.62
C GLN A 155 -18.27 6.97 -18.93
N THR A 156 -17.26 6.21 -18.52
CA THR A 156 -17.20 4.76 -18.71
C THR A 156 -18.29 4.05 -17.90
N LEU A 157 -18.43 4.37 -16.62
CA LEU A 157 -19.49 3.81 -15.77
C LEU A 157 -20.88 4.09 -16.36
N GLN A 158 -21.12 5.32 -16.80
CA GLN A 158 -22.39 5.70 -17.41
C GLN A 158 -22.68 4.93 -18.71
N ALA A 159 -21.65 4.72 -19.55
CA ALA A 159 -21.76 3.93 -20.78
C ALA A 159 -22.11 2.46 -20.47
N ASP A 160 -21.63 1.93 -19.35
CA ASP A 160 -21.91 0.57 -18.87
C ASP A 160 -23.25 0.48 -18.09
N GLY A 161 -23.98 1.58 -17.93
CA GLY A 161 -25.23 1.63 -17.16
C GLY A 161 -25.02 1.50 -15.64
N LEU A 162 -23.83 1.87 -15.15
CA LEU A 162 -23.45 1.80 -13.73
C LEU A 162 -23.56 3.19 -13.08
N PRO A 163 -23.91 3.27 -11.78
CA PRO A 163 -23.95 4.54 -11.05
C PRO A 163 -22.57 5.22 -10.98
N THR A 164 -22.52 6.49 -11.31
CA THR A 164 -21.27 7.30 -11.25
C THR A 164 -20.85 7.58 -9.82
N GLU A 165 -21.77 7.53 -8.87
CA GLU A 165 -21.53 7.72 -7.44
C GLU A 165 -20.65 6.63 -6.81
N MET A 166 -20.30 5.58 -7.55
CA MET A 166 -19.30 4.57 -7.12
C MET A 166 -17.91 5.14 -6.97
N VAL A 167 -17.64 6.30 -7.58
CA VAL A 167 -16.41 7.08 -7.37
C VAL A 167 -16.74 8.56 -7.26
N ALA A 168 -16.13 9.24 -6.29
CA ALA A 168 -16.29 10.68 -6.10
C ALA A 168 -14.93 11.34 -5.89
N LEU A 169 -14.74 12.54 -6.45
CA LEU A 169 -13.55 13.36 -6.24
C LEU A 169 -13.88 14.53 -5.33
N MET A 170 -13.14 14.69 -4.25
CA MET A 170 -13.25 15.83 -3.35
C MET A 170 -12.36 17.00 -3.82
N PRO A 171 -12.78 18.25 -3.55
CA PRO A 171 -11.92 19.41 -3.76
C PRO A 171 -10.58 19.25 -3.03
N PRO A 172 -9.47 19.77 -3.61
CA PRO A 172 -8.14 19.62 -3.00
C PRO A 172 -7.88 20.63 -1.86
N THR A 173 -8.87 20.86 -0.99
CA THR A 173 -8.82 21.81 0.13
C THR A 173 -8.66 21.09 1.48
N HIS A 174 -8.27 21.83 2.52
CA HIS A 174 -8.18 21.29 3.88
C HIS A 174 -9.55 21.02 4.48
N GLU A 175 -10.55 21.85 4.17
CA GLU A 175 -11.93 21.69 4.60
C GLU A 175 -12.52 20.37 4.07
N ALA A 176 -12.28 20.06 2.79
CA ALA A 176 -12.69 18.79 2.20
C ALA A 176 -12.00 17.59 2.86
N THR A 177 -10.74 17.73 3.27
CA THR A 177 -10.06 16.69 4.05
C THR A 177 -10.75 16.49 5.39
N ALA A 178 -11.04 17.57 6.12
CA ALA A 178 -11.74 17.51 7.41
C ALA A 178 -13.15 16.92 7.25
N GLU A 179 -13.89 17.28 6.19
CA GLU A 179 -15.20 16.73 5.86
C GLU A 179 -15.12 15.19 5.69
N LEU A 180 -14.16 14.69 4.92
CA LEU A 180 -13.94 13.25 4.71
C LEU A 180 -13.61 12.52 6.01
N LEU A 181 -12.67 13.05 6.79
CA LEU A 181 -12.22 12.44 8.05
C LEU A 181 -13.31 12.40 9.12
N ASN A 182 -14.32 13.27 9.01
CA ASN A 182 -15.46 13.34 9.92
C ASN A 182 -16.75 12.68 9.39
N ALA A 183 -16.73 12.06 8.21
CA ALA A 183 -17.91 11.45 7.57
C ALA A 183 -18.34 10.11 8.21
N VAL A 184 -18.47 10.10 9.54
CA VAL A 184 -18.86 8.91 10.33
C VAL A 184 -20.26 8.42 9.91
N GLY A 185 -20.36 7.11 9.68
CA GLY A 185 -21.58 6.46 9.20
C GLY A 185 -21.72 6.40 7.67
N TYR A 186 -20.95 7.21 6.95
CA TYR A 186 -20.92 7.23 5.50
C TYR A 186 -19.63 6.60 4.93
N VAL A 187 -18.49 6.95 5.48
CA VAL A 187 -17.18 6.40 5.12
C VAL A 187 -16.80 5.30 6.11
N ASP A 188 -16.55 4.11 5.59
CA ASP A 188 -16.26 2.92 6.40
C ASP A 188 -14.77 2.79 6.71
N LEU A 189 -13.92 3.35 5.85
CA LEU A 189 -12.48 3.28 5.95
C LEU A 189 -11.83 4.47 5.26
N CYS A 190 -10.75 5.02 5.84
CA CYS A 190 -9.88 6.01 5.19
C CYS A 190 -8.45 5.45 5.09
N ILE A 191 -7.82 5.63 3.92
CA ILE A 191 -6.44 5.20 3.65
C ILE A 191 -5.61 6.41 3.20
N PRO A 192 -4.70 6.93 4.02
CA PRO A 192 -3.76 7.97 3.60
C PRO A 192 -2.63 7.38 2.76
N ARG A 193 -2.25 8.08 1.67
CA ARG A 193 -1.18 7.72 0.72
C ARG A 193 -0.23 8.89 0.50
N GLY A 194 0.84 8.97 1.23
CA GLY A 194 1.80 10.07 1.14
C GLY A 194 2.92 9.97 2.14
N GLY A 195 3.59 11.10 2.38
CA GLY A 195 4.65 11.18 3.38
C GLY A 195 4.11 11.09 4.82
N ARG A 196 5.02 10.84 5.77
CA ARG A 196 4.69 10.64 7.20
C ARG A 196 3.80 11.75 7.78
N LYS A 197 4.02 13.01 7.40
CA LYS A 197 3.21 14.13 7.87
C LYS A 197 1.72 14.00 7.51
N LEU A 198 1.41 13.51 6.31
CA LEU A 198 0.03 13.27 5.90
C LEU A 198 -0.57 12.11 6.68
N ILE A 199 0.18 11.02 6.84
CA ILE A 199 -0.28 9.82 7.56
C ILE A 199 -0.57 10.16 9.01
N ASP A 200 0.36 10.82 9.70
CA ASP A 200 0.20 11.27 11.09
C ASP A 200 -1.00 12.21 11.21
N PHE A 201 -1.14 13.19 10.29
CA PHE A 201 -2.28 14.11 10.29
C PHE A 201 -3.62 13.36 10.15
N VAL A 202 -3.72 12.40 9.24
CA VAL A 202 -4.97 11.63 9.05
C VAL A 202 -5.26 10.78 10.28
N ARG A 203 -4.27 10.06 10.81
CA ARG A 203 -4.42 9.26 12.02
C ARG A 203 -4.91 10.09 13.22
N ASP A 204 -4.32 11.27 13.43
CA ASP A 204 -4.58 12.08 14.62
C ASP A 204 -5.92 12.87 14.53
N ASN A 205 -6.47 13.05 13.32
CA ASN A 205 -7.66 13.87 13.09
C ASN A 205 -8.88 13.10 12.56
N ALA A 206 -8.73 11.82 12.19
CA ALA A 206 -9.84 11.05 11.67
C ALA A 206 -10.79 10.56 12.78
N ARG A 207 -12.09 10.68 12.54
CA ARG A 207 -13.15 10.03 13.31
C ARG A 207 -13.68 8.77 12.61
N VAL A 208 -13.37 8.62 11.34
CA VAL A 208 -13.60 7.38 10.57
C VAL A 208 -12.44 6.41 10.81
N PRO A 209 -12.63 5.09 10.69
CA PRO A 209 -11.55 4.11 10.76
C PRO A 209 -10.44 4.42 9.75
N VAL A 210 -9.18 4.25 10.15
CA VAL A 210 -8.01 4.49 9.28
C VAL A 210 -7.16 3.24 9.20
N ILE A 211 -6.70 2.90 7.99
CA ILE A 211 -5.59 1.99 7.78
C ILE A 211 -4.39 2.81 7.33
N GLU A 212 -3.36 2.84 8.17
CA GLU A 212 -2.14 3.58 7.89
C GLU A 212 -1.24 2.81 6.92
N THR A 213 -0.80 3.49 5.87
CA THR A 213 0.31 3.00 5.04
C THR A 213 1.60 3.59 5.61
N GLY A 214 2.37 2.77 6.33
CA GLY A 214 3.49 3.26 7.12
C GLY A 214 4.67 3.77 6.29
N ALA A 215 5.44 4.69 6.88
CA ALA A 215 6.80 5.00 6.45
C ALA A 215 7.70 3.79 6.72
N GLY A 216 8.70 3.56 5.89
CA GLY A 216 9.59 2.42 6.02
C GLY A 216 10.96 2.81 6.58
N VAL A 217 11.18 2.68 7.90
CA VAL A 217 12.55 2.61 8.44
C VAL A 217 12.96 1.14 8.50
N VAL A 218 13.78 0.73 7.55
CA VAL A 218 14.05 -0.67 7.21
C VAL A 218 15.47 -1.06 7.64
N HIS A 219 15.59 -2.20 8.35
CA HIS A 219 16.89 -2.70 8.80
C HIS A 219 17.29 -4.01 8.10
N ALA A 220 18.60 -4.20 7.95
CA ALA A 220 19.20 -5.50 7.70
C ALA A 220 20.24 -5.77 8.80
N TYR A 221 20.15 -6.94 9.43
CA TYR A 221 21.11 -7.41 10.41
C TYR A 221 22.00 -8.48 9.78
N PHE A 222 23.31 -8.20 9.70
CA PHE A 222 24.32 -9.15 9.29
C PHE A 222 24.87 -9.84 10.55
N ASP A 223 24.42 -11.09 10.74
CA ASP A 223 24.72 -11.91 11.91
C ASP A 223 26.16 -12.44 11.89
N LYS A 224 26.63 -12.94 13.05
CA LYS A 224 27.95 -13.60 13.16
C LYS A 224 28.10 -14.80 12.19
N ASP A 225 27.01 -15.53 11.96
CA ASP A 225 26.95 -16.69 11.07
C ASP A 225 26.48 -16.32 9.64
N GLY A 226 26.53 -15.02 9.27
CA GLY A 226 26.11 -14.53 7.96
C GLY A 226 27.08 -14.92 6.84
N ASP A 227 26.56 -15.33 5.69
CA ASP A 227 27.37 -15.52 4.47
C ASP A 227 27.68 -14.16 3.83
N LEU A 228 28.97 -13.89 3.60
CA LEU A 228 29.43 -12.59 3.12
C LEU A 228 28.92 -12.28 1.71
N GLU A 229 28.91 -13.24 0.79
CA GLU A 229 28.50 -13.02 -0.60
C GLU A 229 26.97 -12.82 -0.70
N LYS A 230 26.20 -13.58 0.10
CA LYS A 230 24.74 -13.31 0.24
C LYS A 230 24.52 -11.91 0.80
N GLY A 231 25.24 -11.53 1.86
CA GLY A 231 25.18 -10.21 2.48
C GLY A 231 25.39 -9.08 1.50
N ARG A 232 26.49 -9.13 0.73
CA ARG A 232 26.83 -8.15 -0.32
C ARG A 232 25.72 -7.97 -1.34
N ARG A 233 25.14 -9.09 -1.82
CA ARG A 233 24.07 -9.08 -2.83
C ARG A 233 22.77 -8.51 -2.26
N ILE A 234 22.39 -8.91 -1.05
CA ILE A 234 21.16 -8.50 -0.36
C ILE A 234 21.22 -7.00 -0.05
N ILE A 235 22.29 -6.54 0.60
CA ILE A 235 22.46 -5.13 1.00
C ILE A 235 22.47 -4.22 -0.25
N ARG A 236 23.24 -4.62 -1.28
CA ARG A 236 23.24 -3.88 -2.55
C ARG A 236 21.84 -3.79 -3.15
N ASN A 237 21.11 -4.90 -3.25
CA ASN A 237 19.76 -4.91 -3.83
C ASN A 237 18.81 -4.06 -3.01
N ALA A 238 18.76 -4.27 -1.69
CA ALA A 238 17.86 -3.56 -0.78
C ALA A 238 18.09 -2.03 -0.80
N LYS A 239 19.35 -1.57 -0.98
CA LYS A 239 19.68 -0.13 -1.03
C LYS A 239 19.64 0.46 -2.43
N MET A 240 20.19 -0.25 -3.44
CA MET A 240 20.52 0.37 -4.75
C MET A 240 19.44 0.19 -5.80
N ARG A 241 18.49 -0.74 -5.64
CA ARG A 241 17.43 -0.99 -6.64
C ARG A 241 16.56 0.26 -6.85
N ARG A 242 16.11 0.86 -5.75
CA ARG A 242 15.32 2.09 -5.74
C ARG A 242 15.35 2.69 -4.34
N VAL A 243 15.95 3.85 -4.16
CA VAL A 243 16.10 4.48 -2.84
C VAL A 243 14.84 5.21 -2.35
N SER A 244 13.96 5.62 -3.27
CA SER A 244 12.79 6.46 -2.97
C SER A 244 11.51 5.67 -2.71
N VAL A 245 11.64 4.48 -2.11
CA VAL A 245 10.53 3.58 -1.75
C VAL A 245 10.66 3.12 -0.29
N CYS A 246 9.51 2.84 0.35
CA CYS A 246 9.43 2.52 1.78
C CYS A 246 10.08 1.17 2.18
N ASN A 247 10.39 0.29 1.21
CA ASN A 247 11.07 -0.99 1.45
C ASN A 247 12.60 -0.92 1.21
N ALA A 248 13.14 0.29 0.91
CA ALA A 248 14.57 0.47 0.73
C ALA A 248 15.30 0.38 2.08
N LEU A 249 16.51 -0.19 2.08
CA LEU A 249 17.31 -0.35 3.28
C LEU A 249 17.77 1.02 3.81
N ASP A 250 17.51 1.30 5.10
CA ASP A 250 17.90 2.54 5.78
C ASP A 250 18.99 2.34 6.83
N CYS A 251 19.02 1.16 7.46
CA CYS A 251 20.00 0.86 8.50
C CYS A 251 20.58 -0.55 8.33
N LEU A 252 21.90 -0.65 8.31
CA LEU A 252 22.65 -1.90 8.37
C LEU A 252 23.21 -2.09 9.77
N LEU A 253 22.81 -3.18 10.43
CA LEU A 253 23.39 -3.65 11.68
C LEU A 253 24.39 -4.76 11.39
N VAL A 254 25.58 -4.72 11.97
CA VAL A 254 26.62 -5.72 11.76
C VAL A 254 27.07 -6.28 13.12
N HIS A 255 27.06 -7.62 13.23
CA HIS A 255 27.56 -8.27 14.45
C HIS A 255 29.04 -7.93 14.68
N ARG A 256 29.43 -7.68 15.93
CA ARG A 256 30.79 -7.28 16.31
C ARG A 256 31.87 -8.19 15.75
N ASP A 257 31.66 -9.51 15.78
CA ASP A 257 32.63 -10.50 15.29
C ASP A 257 32.81 -10.43 13.76
N ARG A 258 32.01 -9.65 13.07
CA ARG A 258 32.02 -9.49 11.60
C ARG A 258 32.37 -8.05 11.17
N THR A 259 32.92 -7.23 12.07
CA THR A 259 33.36 -5.86 11.74
C THR A 259 34.43 -5.81 10.65
N SER A 260 35.29 -6.84 10.56
CA SER A 260 36.27 -6.98 9.47
C SER A 260 35.64 -7.13 8.09
N ASP A 261 34.38 -7.56 8.01
CA ASP A 261 33.68 -7.75 6.74
C ASP A 261 32.98 -6.48 6.24
N ILE A 262 32.85 -5.45 7.08
CA ILE A 262 32.15 -4.19 6.73
C ILE A 262 32.67 -3.60 5.41
N PRO A 263 33.98 -3.46 5.16
CA PRO A 263 34.44 -2.95 3.87
C PRO A 263 33.97 -3.78 2.67
N ALA A 264 33.97 -5.11 2.80
CA ALA A 264 33.51 -6.00 1.74
C ALA A 264 31.99 -5.95 1.55
N LEU A 265 31.20 -5.86 2.63
CA LEU A 265 29.75 -5.70 2.57
C LEU A 265 29.34 -4.40 1.87
N LEU A 266 30.07 -3.31 2.15
CA LEU A 266 29.78 -1.97 1.61
C LEU A 266 30.42 -1.69 0.25
N ALA A 267 31.40 -2.48 -0.20
CA ALA A 267 32.08 -2.29 -1.49
C ALA A 267 31.13 -2.09 -2.68
N PRO A 268 29.99 -2.82 -2.81
CA PRO A 268 29.04 -2.59 -3.89
C PRO A 268 28.32 -1.23 -3.86
N LEU A 269 28.40 -0.49 -2.75
CA LEU A 269 27.77 0.81 -2.51
C LEU A 269 28.75 1.97 -2.65
N GLU A 270 30.05 1.69 -2.72
CA GLU A 270 31.12 2.67 -2.71
C GLU A 270 30.97 3.72 -3.81
N GLY A 271 31.23 4.99 -3.45
CA GLY A 271 31.09 6.14 -4.34
C GLY A 271 29.65 6.53 -4.72
N LYS A 272 28.64 5.78 -4.23
CA LYS A 272 27.23 6.04 -4.55
C LYS A 272 26.37 6.28 -3.32
N VAL A 273 26.69 5.65 -2.19
CA VAL A 273 25.90 5.73 -0.95
C VAL A 273 26.76 6.32 0.15
N GLU A 274 26.23 7.35 0.80
CA GLU A 274 26.83 7.94 2.01
C GLU A 274 26.54 7.02 3.21
N ILE A 275 27.59 6.59 3.91
CA ILE A 275 27.46 5.79 5.13
C ILE A 275 27.46 6.70 6.33
N VAL A 276 26.39 6.64 7.11
CA VAL A 276 26.14 7.47 8.30
C VAL A 276 26.24 6.63 9.57
N THR A 277 27.07 7.06 10.52
CA THR A 277 27.27 6.36 11.80
C THR A 277 26.75 7.15 13.01
N ASP A 278 26.07 8.28 12.76
CA ASP A 278 25.50 9.12 13.81
C ASP A 278 24.25 8.42 14.41
N GLU A 279 24.34 8.10 15.70
CA GLU A 279 23.26 7.42 16.42
C GLU A 279 21.94 8.22 16.48
N THR A 280 21.99 9.55 16.34
CA THR A 280 20.79 10.39 16.33
C THR A 280 19.93 10.19 15.07
N THR A 281 20.49 9.58 14.05
CA THR A 281 19.84 9.36 12.73
C THR A 281 19.33 7.94 12.51
N MET A 282 19.49 7.02 13.47
CA MET A 282 19.20 5.59 13.29
C MET A 282 17.74 5.27 12.97
N GLY A 283 16.79 6.14 13.33
CA GLY A 283 15.36 6.00 13.01
C GLY A 283 14.92 6.82 11.79
N THR A 284 15.84 7.14 10.88
CA THR A 284 15.54 7.98 9.71
C THR A 284 15.20 7.11 8.50
N GLU A 285 14.03 7.35 7.90
CA GLU A 285 13.72 6.89 6.55
C GLU A 285 14.43 7.83 5.57
N TRP A 286 15.53 7.38 4.99
CA TRP A 286 16.41 8.24 4.19
C TRP A 286 15.79 8.67 2.85
N MET A 287 15.11 7.77 2.18
CA MET A 287 14.56 8.01 0.82
C MET A 287 15.63 8.53 -0.16
N ASP A 288 16.90 8.25 0.12
CA ASP A 288 18.09 8.78 -0.57
C ASP A 288 19.23 7.74 -0.55
N TYR A 289 20.31 8.02 -1.26
CA TYR A 289 21.54 7.25 -1.26
C TYR A 289 22.34 7.46 0.05
N LYS A 290 21.68 7.21 1.18
CA LYS A 290 22.25 7.22 2.52
C LYS A 290 21.90 5.94 3.25
N LEU A 291 22.82 5.43 4.06
CA LEU A 291 22.67 4.19 4.81
C LEU A 291 23.28 4.37 6.20
N SER A 292 22.47 4.22 7.24
CA SER A 292 22.97 4.16 8.62
C SER A 292 23.70 2.83 8.83
N LEU A 293 24.83 2.88 9.54
CA LEU A 293 25.62 1.70 9.91
C LEU A 293 25.84 1.68 11.43
N LYS A 294 25.52 0.55 12.05
CA LYS A 294 25.81 0.31 13.47
C LYS A 294 26.38 -1.08 13.68
N VAL A 295 27.39 -1.17 14.55
CA VAL A 295 27.90 -2.45 15.08
C VAL A 295 27.12 -2.80 16.33
N VAL A 296 26.70 -4.05 16.46
CA VAL A 296 25.94 -4.59 17.61
C VAL A 296 26.67 -5.82 18.18
N ASP A 297 26.54 -6.02 19.48
CA ASP A 297 27.27 -7.07 20.20
C ASP A 297 26.60 -8.45 20.10
N SER A 298 25.30 -8.48 19.81
CA SER A 298 24.50 -9.70 19.81
C SER A 298 23.22 -9.56 19.00
N LEU A 299 22.52 -10.69 18.79
CA LEU A 299 21.17 -10.71 18.25
C LEU A 299 20.20 -9.88 19.13
N ASP A 300 20.33 -9.98 20.46
CA ASP A 300 19.45 -9.26 21.40
C ASP A 300 19.59 -7.74 21.25
N GLU A 301 20.82 -7.25 21.05
CA GLU A 301 21.03 -5.82 20.78
C GLU A 301 20.47 -5.41 19.42
N ALA A 302 20.61 -6.24 18.39
CA ALA A 302 20.00 -5.98 17.09
C ALA A 302 18.46 -5.92 17.19
N LEU A 303 17.84 -6.86 17.89
CA LEU A 303 16.40 -6.88 18.15
C LEU A 303 15.94 -5.64 18.94
N ALA A 304 16.67 -5.24 19.98
CA ALA A 304 16.37 -4.04 20.76
C ALA A 304 16.49 -2.77 19.90
N HIS A 305 17.48 -2.72 19.01
CA HIS A 305 17.67 -1.61 18.07
C HIS A 305 16.49 -1.52 17.09
N ILE A 306 16.13 -2.63 16.46
CA ILE A 306 15.00 -2.69 15.53
C ILE A 306 13.69 -2.31 16.22
N ALA A 307 13.45 -2.83 17.44
CA ALA A 307 12.25 -2.49 18.21
C ALA A 307 12.16 -0.99 18.54
N ARG A 308 13.30 -0.33 18.71
CA ARG A 308 13.35 1.10 19.05
C ARG A 308 13.22 2.03 17.85
N TYR A 309 13.84 1.67 16.72
CA TYR A 309 14.04 2.57 15.58
C TYR A 309 13.28 2.14 14.34
N GLY A 310 12.86 0.87 14.24
CA GLY A 310 12.10 0.34 13.14
C GLY A 310 10.69 0.93 13.05
N SER A 311 10.17 0.97 11.86
CA SER A 311 8.79 1.41 11.60
C SER A 311 7.75 0.27 11.63
N GLY A 312 8.21 -0.97 11.82
CA GLY A 312 7.36 -2.17 11.70
C GLY A 312 7.01 -2.54 10.25
N HIS A 313 7.74 -1.99 9.27
CA HIS A 313 7.48 -2.23 7.83
C HIS A 313 8.15 -3.53 7.37
N SER A 314 9.46 -3.56 7.26
CA SER A 314 10.21 -4.69 6.73
C SER A 314 11.57 -4.78 7.40
N GLU A 315 11.93 -5.99 7.84
CA GLU A 315 13.21 -6.23 8.51
C GLU A 315 13.86 -7.50 7.95
N CYS A 316 15.19 -7.54 7.91
CA CYS A 316 15.94 -8.65 7.35
C CYS A 316 17.05 -9.11 8.29
N ILE A 317 17.26 -10.42 8.40
CA ILE A 317 18.48 -11.02 8.94
C ILE A 317 19.23 -11.76 7.84
N ILE A 318 20.56 -11.68 7.87
CA ILE A 318 21.46 -12.43 7.01
C ILE A 318 22.27 -13.38 7.91
N THR A 319 21.92 -14.65 7.90
CA THR A 319 22.52 -15.70 8.76
C THR A 319 22.36 -17.08 8.11
N GLU A 320 23.34 -17.97 8.34
CA GLU A 320 23.25 -19.39 7.99
C GLU A 320 22.80 -20.24 9.20
N ASN A 321 22.58 -19.62 10.36
CA ASN A 321 22.13 -20.29 11.56
C ASN A 321 20.59 -20.30 11.63
N GLU A 322 19.99 -21.47 11.41
CA GLU A 322 18.53 -21.64 11.39
C GLU A 322 17.85 -21.25 12.72
N GLN A 323 18.48 -21.50 13.85
CA GLN A 323 17.93 -21.16 15.18
C GLN A 323 17.92 -19.63 15.36
N THR A 324 19.00 -18.95 14.98
CA THR A 324 19.09 -17.48 15.01
C THR A 324 18.05 -16.87 14.06
N ALA A 325 17.88 -17.43 12.86
CA ALA A 325 16.88 -17.01 11.89
C ALA A 325 15.45 -17.14 12.44
N ALA A 326 15.12 -18.29 13.03
CA ALA A 326 13.81 -18.54 13.62
C ALA A 326 13.53 -17.61 14.81
N CYS A 327 14.53 -17.36 15.68
CA CYS A 327 14.43 -16.41 16.78
C CYS A 327 14.18 -14.99 16.26
N PHE A 328 14.91 -14.54 15.25
CA PHE A 328 14.70 -13.22 14.63
C PHE A 328 13.29 -13.08 14.06
N GLN A 329 12.81 -14.08 13.30
CA GLN A 329 11.46 -14.04 12.73
C GLN A 329 10.36 -14.04 13.80
N GLN A 330 10.59 -14.70 14.93
CA GLN A 330 9.62 -14.73 16.03
C GLN A 330 9.61 -13.42 16.85
N MET A 331 10.78 -12.81 17.05
CA MET A 331 10.93 -11.66 17.95
C MET A 331 10.71 -10.31 17.25
N VAL A 332 10.97 -10.22 15.96
CA VAL A 332 10.80 -8.97 15.21
C VAL A 332 9.33 -8.71 14.91
N ASP A 333 8.83 -7.57 15.39
CA ASP A 333 7.45 -7.15 15.21
C ASP A 333 7.34 -6.21 14.00
N ALA A 334 7.48 -6.76 12.80
CA ALA A 334 7.31 -6.06 11.54
C ALA A 334 6.27 -6.76 10.64
N ALA A 335 5.77 -6.03 9.64
CA ALA A 335 4.82 -6.56 8.67
C ALA A 335 5.44 -7.67 7.81
N CYS A 336 6.73 -7.50 7.45
CA CYS A 336 7.49 -8.48 6.66
C CYS A 336 8.85 -8.74 7.30
N VAL A 337 9.17 -10.00 7.59
CA VAL A 337 10.43 -10.39 8.22
C VAL A 337 11.15 -11.41 7.34
N TYR A 338 12.31 -11.02 6.85
CA TYR A 338 13.09 -11.77 5.86
C TYR A 338 14.29 -12.47 6.48
N VAL A 339 14.58 -13.65 5.97
CA VAL A 339 15.84 -14.37 6.19
C VAL A 339 16.53 -14.52 4.85
N ASN A 340 17.75 -14.06 4.73
CA ASN A 340 18.59 -14.19 3.54
C ASN A 340 17.95 -13.69 2.22
N ALA A 341 17.06 -12.68 2.33
CA ALA A 341 16.43 -12.04 1.18
C ALA A 341 16.27 -10.52 1.41
N PRO A 342 16.38 -9.69 0.36
CA PRO A 342 16.29 -8.25 0.52
C PRO A 342 14.85 -7.80 0.78
N THR A 343 14.69 -6.77 1.59
CA THR A 343 13.40 -6.14 1.92
C THR A 343 12.69 -5.52 0.72
N SER A 344 13.41 -5.34 -0.39
CA SER A 344 12.87 -4.88 -1.67
C SER A 344 11.78 -5.78 -2.27
N PHE A 345 11.60 -6.99 -1.74
CA PHE A 345 10.49 -7.87 -2.09
C PHE A 345 9.17 -7.52 -1.39
N THR A 346 9.15 -6.60 -0.42
CA THR A 346 7.89 -6.12 0.18
C THR A 346 7.13 -5.26 -0.82
N ASP A 347 6.36 -5.90 -1.66
CA ASP A 347 5.65 -5.32 -2.81
C ASP A 347 4.54 -6.30 -3.22
N GLY A 348 3.33 -5.81 -3.50
CA GLY A 348 2.19 -6.66 -3.81
C GLY A 348 2.39 -7.52 -5.05
N ALA A 349 3.05 -7.00 -6.09
CA ALA A 349 3.35 -7.78 -7.28
C ALA A 349 4.38 -8.89 -6.99
N GLN A 350 5.41 -8.60 -6.16
CA GLN A 350 6.41 -9.57 -5.76
C GLN A 350 5.84 -10.67 -4.85
N PHE A 351 4.81 -10.37 -4.07
CA PHE A 351 4.07 -11.34 -3.24
C PHE A 351 3.05 -12.14 -4.05
N GLY A 352 2.92 -11.88 -5.36
CA GLY A 352 1.94 -12.56 -6.20
C GLY A 352 0.51 -12.08 -5.99
N LEU A 353 0.32 -10.94 -5.32
CA LEU A 353 -1.01 -10.35 -5.06
C LEU A 353 -1.55 -9.57 -6.27
N GLY A 354 -0.71 -9.35 -7.26
CA GLY A 354 -1.05 -8.72 -8.54
C GLY A 354 -1.11 -7.20 -8.51
N ALA A 355 -1.57 -6.58 -7.43
CA ALA A 355 -1.64 -5.13 -7.25
C ALA A 355 -1.61 -4.80 -5.76
N GLU A 356 -1.36 -3.51 -5.42
CA GLU A 356 -1.44 -3.06 -4.04
C GLU A 356 -1.91 -1.61 -3.92
N ILE A 357 -2.66 -1.32 -2.87
CA ILE A 357 -3.01 0.06 -2.51
C ILE A 357 -1.98 0.69 -1.57
N GLY A 358 -1.12 -0.11 -0.97
CA GLY A 358 -0.04 0.30 -0.05
C GLY A 358 0.36 -0.80 0.90
N ILE A 359 1.32 -0.49 1.78
CA ILE A 359 1.84 -1.43 2.76
C ILE A 359 1.49 -0.90 4.15
N SER A 360 0.66 -1.66 4.88
CA SER A 360 0.27 -1.31 6.24
C SER A 360 1.25 -1.85 7.26
N THR A 361 1.59 -1.02 8.24
CA THR A 361 2.44 -1.42 9.39
C THR A 361 1.65 -1.61 10.68
N GLN A 362 0.37 -1.27 10.69
CA GLN A 362 -0.47 -1.36 11.87
C GLN A 362 -0.88 -2.81 12.19
N LYS A 363 -1.22 -3.06 13.48
CA LYS A 363 -1.62 -4.41 13.96
C LYS A 363 -3.11 -4.67 13.85
N LEU A 364 -3.93 -3.63 13.87
CA LEU A 364 -5.39 -3.74 13.74
C LEU A 364 -5.76 -3.58 12.27
N GLY A 365 -6.35 -4.61 11.69
CA GLY A 365 -6.67 -4.67 10.27
C GLY A 365 -5.58 -5.35 9.45
N PRO A 366 -5.50 -5.10 8.15
CA PRO A 366 -4.48 -5.69 7.29
C PRO A 366 -3.08 -5.18 7.66
N ARG A 367 -2.09 -6.06 7.53
CA ARG A 367 -0.68 -5.76 7.80
C ARG A 367 0.19 -6.30 6.66
N GLY A 368 1.10 -5.50 6.15
CA GLY A 368 1.89 -5.81 4.95
C GLY A 368 1.30 -5.22 3.68
N PRO A 369 1.69 -5.71 2.50
CA PRO A 369 1.11 -5.28 1.23
C PRO A 369 -0.40 -5.52 1.19
N MET A 370 -1.17 -4.47 0.89
CA MET A 370 -2.62 -4.51 0.84
C MET A 370 -3.09 -4.60 -0.61
N ALA A 371 -3.63 -5.75 -0.98
CA ALA A 371 -4.22 -6.02 -2.29
C ALA A 371 -5.75 -6.12 -2.21
N LEU A 372 -6.36 -6.93 -3.07
CA LEU A 372 -7.82 -7.05 -3.14
C LEU A 372 -8.44 -7.66 -1.88
N GLU A 373 -7.79 -8.66 -1.26
CA GLU A 373 -8.31 -9.32 -0.06
C GLU A 373 -8.35 -8.34 1.13
N GLU A 374 -7.30 -7.52 1.29
CA GLU A 374 -7.19 -6.53 2.36
C GLU A 374 -8.16 -5.35 2.19
N MET A 375 -8.80 -5.24 1.01
CA MET A 375 -9.89 -4.27 0.75
C MET A 375 -11.27 -4.83 1.13
N THR A 376 -11.31 -5.97 1.85
CA THR A 376 -12.53 -6.63 2.29
C THR A 376 -12.55 -6.83 3.81
N THR A 377 -13.76 -7.01 4.34
CA THR A 377 -13.98 -7.51 5.68
C THR A 377 -14.79 -8.79 5.60
N TYR A 378 -15.34 -9.27 6.70
CA TYR A 378 -16.18 -10.47 6.70
C TYR A 378 -17.48 -10.25 7.47
N LYS A 379 -18.50 -11.07 7.14
CA LYS A 379 -19.69 -11.24 7.94
C LYS A 379 -20.00 -12.72 8.14
N TRP A 380 -20.80 -13.02 9.15
CA TRP A 380 -21.32 -14.34 9.38
C TRP A 380 -22.68 -14.50 8.71
N LEU A 381 -22.83 -15.53 7.87
CA LEU A 381 -24.11 -16.01 7.37
C LEU A 381 -24.52 -17.18 8.24
N ILE A 382 -25.70 -17.11 8.83
CA ILE A 382 -26.22 -18.11 9.78
C ILE A 382 -27.55 -18.58 9.26
N ASN A 383 -27.63 -19.85 8.91
CA ASN A 383 -28.86 -20.48 8.44
C ASN A 383 -29.36 -21.46 9.52
N GLY A 384 -30.63 -21.34 9.85
CA GLY A 384 -31.33 -22.17 10.81
C GLY A 384 -32.66 -22.68 10.25
N ASN A 385 -33.32 -23.52 11.05
CA ASN A 385 -34.65 -24.07 10.78
C ASN A 385 -35.53 -23.98 12.04
N GLY A 386 -35.61 -22.77 12.62
CA GLY A 386 -36.45 -22.50 13.79
C GLY A 386 -35.78 -22.78 15.15
N GLN A 387 -34.48 -22.97 15.21
CA GLN A 387 -33.75 -23.12 16.48
C GLN A 387 -33.88 -21.85 17.33
N VAL A 388 -34.12 -22.04 18.63
CA VAL A 388 -34.18 -20.97 19.63
C VAL A 388 -33.08 -21.19 20.68
N ARG A 389 -32.68 -20.15 21.35
CA ARG A 389 -31.79 -20.20 22.51
C ARG A 389 -32.63 -20.19 23.77
N GLU A 390 -32.48 -21.23 24.60
CA GLU A 390 -33.06 -21.32 25.92
C GLU A 390 -32.39 -20.38 26.92
#